data_b1c362496ce27c90f6a0ea458022b692
#
_entry.id   b1c362496ce27c90f6a0ea458022b692
#
_cell.length_a   1.000
_cell.length_b   1.000
_cell.length_c   1.000
_cell.angle_alpha   90.00
_cell.angle_beta   90.00
_cell.angle_gamma   90.00
#
_symmetry.space_group_name_H-M   'P 1'
#
loop_
_entity.id
_entity.type
_entity.pdbx_description
1 polymer ?
#
loop_
_entity_poly.entity_id
_entity_poly.type
_entity_poly.pdbx_seq_one_letter_code
_entity_poly.pdbx_strand_id
1 'polypeptide(L)'
;MKKKKENSNVSGLKIIPLGGLEQIGMNITAFQYEDSIIVVDCGLSFPADDMLGIDLVIPDVTYLKDNIDKVKGFVITHGHEDHIGALPYVLRDINVPIYATRLTMGIIENKLTEHNLMKKTKRKVVKFGQSINLGDFRVEFIKTNHSIVDAAALAIYSPAGIVVHTGDFKVDYTPVYGDAIDLQRFAEIGKKGVLALMCDSTNAERPGFTPSEKTVGKTFDTLFEEHKNTRIFVATFASNVDRVQQIINTAYKFGRKVAVEGRSMVNILDTAIKLECINIPENTLVDLDQMKNYPDEQQVIITTGSQGESMAALSRMANNMHRKITIGAGDTVIFSSNPIPGNEKSVTKIINELLRKGADVIFQDAHVSGHACQEEIKLIYTLIHPKYAVPVHGEYKHLKAQAKIAESLGISKDNIFILSSGDVLEVSEEQAKVNGRVPVGAILVDGLGVGDVGNVVLRDRQHLAEDGIMIVVMSLDKASGELVAGPDIVSRGFVYVKESDELIEEARRTVDDALQACLDKGITDWGKLKTTTKDVLSDYVWKKTKRRPMILPIIME
;
A
#
# COMPACT_ATOMS: atom_id res chain seq x y z
N MET A 1 28.74 0.62 -57.08
CA MET A 1 29.02 0.32 -55.68
C MET A 1 27.82 0.71 -54.82
N LYS A 2 26.95 -0.27 -54.45
CA LYS A 2 25.82 -0.05 -53.57
C LYS A 2 26.36 -0.11 -52.14
N LYS A 3 26.34 1.02 -51.39
CA LYS A 3 26.58 1.03 -49.95
C LYS A 3 25.48 0.22 -49.30
N LYS A 4 25.80 -0.93 -48.73
CA LYS A 4 24.95 -1.62 -47.72
C LYS A 4 24.74 -0.60 -46.58
N LYS A 5 23.50 -0.18 -46.38
CA LYS A 5 23.07 0.37 -45.09
C LYS A 5 23.25 -0.77 -44.09
N GLU A 6 24.23 -0.66 -43.19
CA GLU A 6 24.25 -1.43 -41.98
C GLU A 6 22.98 -1.04 -41.21
N ASN A 7 22.02 -1.96 -41.14
CA ASN A 7 20.96 -1.89 -40.16
C ASN A 7 21.63 -2.02 -38.79
N SER A 8 21.96 -0.89 -38.17
CA SER A 8 22.18 -0.87 -36.74
C SER A 8 20.83 -1.22 -36.11
N ASN A 9 20.64 -2.48 -35.71
CA ASN A 9 19.57 -2.85 -34.79
C ASN A 9 19.82 -2.03 -33.50
N VAL A 10 19.20 -0.86 -33.39
CA VAL A 10 19.16 -0.12 -32.13
C VAL A 10 18.33 -1.00 -31.20
N SER A 11 18.94 -1.52 -30.14
CA SER A 11 18.20 -2.32 -29.17
C SER A 11 17.11 -1.42 -28.56
N GLY A 12 15.89 -1.95 -28.46
CA GLY A 12 14.75 -1.23 -27.88
C GLY A 12 14.91 -1.04 -26.38
N LEU A 13 14.37 0.05 -25.86
CA LEU A 13 14.19 0.23 -24.42
C LEU A 13 13.09 -0.68 -23.93
N LYS A 14 13.34 -1.48 -22.88
CA LYS A 14 12.33 -2.31 -22.23
C LYS A 14 11.76 -1.58 -21.02
N ILE A 15 10.44 -1.49 -20.99
CA ILE A 15 9.65 -1.01 -19.84
C ILE A 15 8.97 -2.23 -19.23
N ILE A 16 9.26 -2.54 -17.98
CA ILE A 16 8.87 -3.79 -17.32
C ILE A 16 8.23 -3.45 -15.97
N PRO A 17 6.92 -3.27 -15.90
CA PRO A 17 6.22 -3.11 -14.63
C PRO A 17 6.31 -4.43 -13.83
N LEU A 18 6.92 -4.39 -12.67
CA LEU A 18 7.01 -5.54 -11.75
C LEU A 18 5.85 -5.54 -10.74
N GLY A 19 5.11 -4.44 -10.67
CA GLY A 19 3.92 -4.23 -9.84
C GLY A 19 3.23 -2.92 -10.16
N GLY A 20 2.13 -2.60 -9.46
CA GLY A 20 1.44 -1.30 -9.55
C GLY A 20 0.47 -1.15 -10.73
N LEU A 21 0.23 -2.20 -11.51
CA LEU A 21 -0.75 -2.21 -12.59
C LEU A 21 -1.91 -3.14 -12.26
N GLU A 22 -3.12 -2.73 -12.70
CA GLU A 22 -4.41 -3.39 -12.43
C GLU A 22 -4.75 -3.48 -10.93
N GLN A 23 -4.04 -2.72 -10.10
CA GLN A 23 -4.20 -2.64 -8.65
C GLN A 23 -3.79 -1.26 -8.12
N ILE A 24 -4.13 -0.95 -6.88
CA ILE A 24 -3.62 0.20 -6.15
C ILE A 24 -2.47 -0.27 -5.24
N GLY A 25 -1.35 0.44 -5.32
CA GLY A 25 -0.14 0.12 -4.55
C GLY A 25 0.85 -0.78 -5.28
N MET A 26 1.95 -1.11 -4.59
CA MET A 26 3.02 -1.98 -5.10
C MET A 26 3.71 -1.44 -6.38
N ASN A 27 3.83 -0.10 -6.47
CA ASN A 27 4.42 0.53 -7.65
C ASN A 27 5.91 0.23 -7.75
N ILE A 28 6.30 -0.43 -8.84
CA ILE A 28 7.69 -0.74 -9.17
C ILE A 28 7.81 -1.03 -10.66
N THR A 29 8.67 -0.29 -11.36
CA THR A 29 8.90 -0.47 -12.79
C THR A 29 10.39 -0.51 -13.09
N ALA A 30 10.85 -1.56 -13.77
CA ALA A 30 12.22 -1.65 -14.28
C ALA A 30 12.28 -1.10 -15.70
N PHE A 31 13.30 -0.29 -15.97
CA PHE A 31 13.68 0.17 -17.31
C PHE A 31 15.01 -0.48 -17.66
N GLN A 32 15.06 -1.22 -18.74
CA GLN A 32 16.27 -1.89 -19.19
C GLN A 32 16.66 -1.45 -20.59
N TYR A 33 17.92 -1.04 -20.71
CA TYR A 33 18.58 -0.85 -21.98
C TYR A 33 19.92 -1.59 -21.93
N GLU A 34 20.09 -2.60 -22.79
CA GLU A 34 21.27 -3.49 -22.80
C GLU A 34 21.67 -4.01 -21.40
N ASP A 35 22.83 -3.59 -20.88
CA ASP A 35 23.38 -4.01 -19.59
C ASP A 35 23.11 -3.01 -18.45
N SER A 36 22.17 -2.11 -18.64
CA SER A 36 21.74 -1.16 -17.61
C SER A 36 20.27 -1.33 -17.27
N ILE A 37 19.97 -1.45 -15.98
CA ILE A 37 18.62 -1.47 -15.43
C ILE A 37 18.54 -0.37 -14.37
N ILE A 38 17.53 0.49 -14.48
CA ILE A 38 17.09 1.37 -13.39
C ILE A 38 15.70 0.96 -12.94
N VAL A 39 15.41 1.16 -11.66
CA VAL A 39 14.11 0.82 -11.08
C VAL A 39 13.44 2.09 -10.58
N VAL A 40 12.26 2.37 -11.09
CA VAL A 40 11.43 3.50 -10.64
C VAL A 40 10.46 2.99 -9.59
N ASP A 41 10.57 3.55 -8.39
CA ASP A 41 9.82 3.23 -7.18
C ASP A 41 10.04 1.78 -6.69
N CYS A 42 9.58 1.50 -5.48
CA CYS A 42 9.62 0.18 -4.85
C CYS A 42 8.60 0.16 -3.70
N GLY A 43 7.33 0.11 -4.08
CA GLY A 43 6.20 0.26 -3.19
C GLY A 43 5.68 -1.04 -2.62
N LEU A 44 4.91 -0.94 -1.54
CA LEU A 44 4.10 -2.02 -0.99
C LEU A 44 2.62 -1.85 -1.35
N SER A 45 1.82 -2.87 -1.09
CA SER A 45 0.38 -2.76 -0.96
C SER A 45 -0.10 -3.32 0.38
N PHE A 46 -1.31 -2.93 0.79
CA PHE A 46 -1.95 -3.50 1.96
C PHE A 46 -2.61 -4.84 1.61
N PRO A 47 -2.67 -5.79 2.55
CA PRO A 47 -3.31 -7.07 2.31
C PRO A 47 -4.81 -6.91 2.07
N ALA A 48 -5.39 -7.77 1.24
CA ALA A 48 -6.83 -7.88 1.07
C ALA A 48 -7.49 -8.51 2.32
N ASP A 49 -8.80 -8.33 2.50
CA ASP A 49 -9.55 -8.78 3.68
C ASP A 49 -9.46 -10.31 3.92
N ASP A 50 -9.22 -11.09 2.88
CA ASP A 50 -9.06 -12.54 2.92
C ASP A 50 -7.63 -13.01 3.27
N MET A 51 -6.66 -12.09 3.28
CA MET A 51 -5.27 -12.37 3.67
C MET A 51 -5.08 -12.27 5.19
N LEU A 52 -5.72 -13.15 5.93
CA LEU A 52 -5.75 -13.13 7.39
C LEU A 52 -4.34 -13.20 8.01
N GLY A 53 -4.02 -12.23 8.87
CA GLY A 53 -2.76 -12.16 9.60
C GLY A 53 -1.56 -11.72 8.76
N ILE A 54 -1.77 -11.20 7.55
CA ILE A 54 -0.72 -10.57 6.74
C ILE A 54 -0.65 -9.09 7.08
N ASP A 55 0.55 -8.58 7.33
CA ASP A 55 0.78 -7.18 7.66
C ASP A 55 0.86 -6.29 6.41
N LEU A 56 1.57 -6.78 5.38
CA LEU A 56 1.76 -6.06 4.12
C LEU A 56 2.17 -7.01 2.97
N VAL A 57 2.06 -6.49 1.74
CA VAL A 57 2.40 -7.23 0.52
C VAL A 57 3.48 -6.45 -0.24
N ILE A 58 4.54 -7.14 -0.66
CA ILE A 58 5.64 -6.55 -1.44
C ILE A 58 5.78 -7.24 -2.81
N PRO A 59 6.37 -6.56 -3.80
CA PRO A 59 6.55 -7.15 -5.13
C PRO A 59 7.58 -8.27 -5.12
N ASP A 60 7.36 -9.26 -5.97
CA ASP A 60 8.39 -10.22 -6.35
C ASP A 60 9.41 -9.53 -7.26
N VAL A 61 10.65 -9.51 -6.81
CA VAL A 61 11.78 -8.88 -7.50
C VAL A 61 12.77 -9.91 -8.07
N THR A 62 12.32 -11.13 -8.33
CA THR A 62 13.16 -12.21 -8.90
C THR A 62 13.86 -11.75 -10.18
N TYR A 63 13.14 -11.04 -11.07
CA TYR A 63 13.75 -10.47 -12.27
C TYR A 63 14.96 -9.57 -11.99
N LEU A 64 14.89 -8.75 -10.95
CA LEU A 64 16.01 -7.87 -10.56
C LEU A 64 17.16 -8.65 -9.91
N LYS A 65 16.85 -9.70 -9.14
CA LYS A 65 17.86 -10.59 -8.54
C LYS A 65 18.65 -11.35 -9.62
N ASP A 66 17.94 -11.85 -10.62
CA ASP A 66 18.56 -12.58 -11.74
C ASP A 66 19.42 -11.69 -12.63
N ASN A 67 19.20 -10.36 -12.57
CA ASN A 67 19.93 -9.35 -13.34
C ASN A 67 20.68 -8.35 -12.45
N ILE A 68 21.10 -8.76 -11.25
CA ILE A 68 21.63 -7.83 -10.21
C ILE A 68 22.82 -7.00 -10.72
N ASP A 69 23.71 -7.58 -11.53
CA ASP A 69 24.88 -6.90 -12.08
C ASP A 69 24.52 -5.74 -13.00
N LYS A 70 23.33 -5.75 -13.58
CA LYS A 70 22.81 -4.72 -14.46
C LYS A 70 22.07 -3.62 -13.70
N VAL A 71 21.60 -3.86 -12.46
CA VAL A 71 20.82 -2.90 -11.70
C VAL A 71 21.69 -1.77 -11.18
N LYS A 72 21.44 -0.53 -11.63
CA LYS A 72 22.26 0.66 -11.32
C LYS A 72 21.72 1.46 -10.15
N GLY A 73 20.43 1.35 -9.81
CA GLY A 73 19.83 2.04 -8.67
C GLY A 73 18.31 2.12 -8.72
N PHE A 74 17.75 2.49 -7.56
CA PHE A 74 16.35 2.89 -7.42
C PHE A 74 16.22 4.39 -7.58
N VAL A 75 15.25 4.85 -8.37
CA VAL A 75 14.91 6.25 -8.59
C VAL A 75 13.49 6.45 -8.10
N ILE A 76 13.31 7.22 -7.04
CA ILE A 76 12.04 7.32 -6.32
C ILE A 76 11.33 8.62 -6.67
N THR A 77 10.07 8.51 -7.06
CA THR A 77 9.21 9.64 -7.43
C THR A 77 8.78 10.46 -6.21
N HIS A 78 8.29 9.79 -5.16
CA HIS A 78 7.83 10.43 -3.93
C HIS A 78 7.77 9.44 -2.75
N GLY A 79 7.42 9.94 -1.55
CA GLY A 79 7.55 9.22 -0.28
C GLY A 79 6.32 8.48 0.23
N HIS A 80 5.31 8.17 -0.59
CA HIS A 80 4.19 7.33 -0.17
C HIS A 80 4.57 5.85 -0.06
N GLU A 81 3.85 5.12 0.79
CA GLU A 81 4.12 3.71 1.08
C GLU A 81 4.08 2.81 -0.16
N ASP A 82 3.15 3.07 -1.04
CA ASP A 82 2.98 2.34 -2.29
C ASP A 82 4.05 2.67 -3.37
N HIS A 83 5.02 3.55 -3.02
CA HIS A 83 6.20 3.88 -3.83
C HIS A 83 7.54 3.60 -3.13
N ILE A 84 7.58 3.54 -1.79
CA ILE A 84 8.82 3.31 -1.04
C ILE A 84 8.75 2.16 -0.02
N GLY A 85 7.54 1.67 0.28
CA GLY A 85 7.33 0.80 1.42
C GLY A 85 8.01 -0.56 1.34
N ALA A 86 8.28 -1.07 0.14
CA ALA A 86 8.99 -2.34 -0.05
C ALA A 86 10.52 -2.21 -0.01
N LEU A 87 11.08 -0.99 -0.08
CA LEU A 87 12.54 -0.75 -0.07
C LEU A 87 13.28 -1.50 1.06
N PRO A 88 12.82 -1.47 2.35
CA PRO A 88 13.55 -2.15 3.42
C PRO A 88 13.64 -3.67 3.26
N TYR A 89 12.72 -4.27 2.54
CA TYR A 89 12.69 -5.70 2.25
C TYR A 89 13.55 -6.05 1.05
N VAL A 90 13.38 -5.30 -0.04
CA VAL A 90 14.07 -5.52 -1.31
C VAL A 90 15.57 -5.23 -1.22
N LEU A 91 15.96 -4.21 -0.47
CA LEU A 91 17.37 -3.84 -0.29
C LEU A 91 18.23 -4.86 0.49
N ARG A 92 17.59 -5.83 1.13
CA ARG A 92 18.33 -6.95 1.76
C ARG A 92 19.04 -7.81 0.72
N ASP A 93 18.39 -7.95 -0.45
CA ASP A 93 18.88 -8.78 -1.55
C ASP A 93 19.46 -7.94 -2.69
N ILE A 94 18.90 -6.74 -2.93
CA ILE A 94 19.28 -5.84 -4.02
C ILE A 94 19.79 -4.52 -3.44
N ASN A 95 21.02 -4.53 -2.93
CA ASN A 95 21.61 -3.36 -2.27
C ASN A 95 22.32 -2.42 -3.26
N VAL A 96 21.52 -1.67 -4.00
CA VAL A 96 21.98 -0.65 -4.95
C VAL A 96 21.64 0.77 -4.44
N PRO A 97 22.27 1.84 -5.00
CA PRO A 97 21.99 3.20 -4.56
C PRO A 97 20.53 3.62 -4.76
N ILE A 98 20.01 4.44 -3.84
CA ILE A 98 18.69 5.08 -3.92
C ILE A 98 18.88 6.56 -4.24
N TYR A 99 18.06 7.07 -5.15
CA TYR A 99 18.02 8.47 -5.57
C TYR A 99 16.59 9.00 -5.34
N ALA A 100 16.46 10.08 -4.58
CA ALA A 100 15.17 10.68 -4.25
C ALA A 100 15.33 12.16 -3.93
N THR A 101 14.22 12.90 -3.93
CA THR A 101 14.16 14.27 -3.43
C THR A 101 14.34 14.33 -1.91
N ARG A 102 14.48 15.53 -1.35
CA ARG A 102 14.95 15.76 0.02
C ARG A 102 14.02 15.15 1.07
N LEU A 103 12.72 15.46 1.03
CA LEU A 103 11.76 14.93 2.01
C LEU A 103 11.52 13.43 1.79
N THR A 104 11.41 13.00 0.54
CA THR A 104 11.28 11.58 0.19
C THR A 104 12.45 10.76 0.75
N MET A 105 13.67 11.27 0.61
CA MET A 105 14.85 10.61 1.19
C MET A 105 14.80 10.57 2.73
N GLY A 106 14.37 11.64 3.37
CA GLY A 106 14.20 11.67 4.83
C GLY A 106 13.20 10.61 5.34
N ILE A 107 12.09 10.41 4.62
CA ILE A 107 11.11 9.36 4.95
C ILE A 107 11.69 7.96 4.72
N ILE A 108 12.44 7.76 3.62
CA ILE A 108 13.16 6.50 3.36
C ILE A 108 14.17 6.22 4.50
N GLU A 109 14.90 7.22 4.97
CA GLU A 109 15.88 7.07 6.06
C GLU A 109 15.24 6.62 7.38
N ASN A 110 14.03 7.09 7.70
CA ASN A 110 13.28 6.58 8.86
C ASN A 110 13.03 5.07 8.73
N LYS A 111 12.55 4.62 7.57
CA LYS A 111 12.32 3.20 7.29
C LYS A 111 13.60 2.36 7.35
N LEU A 112 14.68 2.85 6.74
CA LEU A 112 15.97 2.17 6.77
C LEU A 112 16.53 2.08 8.19
N THR A 113 16.24 3.07 9.04
CA THR A 113 16.63 3.07 10.47
C THR A 113 15.86 1.99 11.23
N GLU A 114 14.54 1.92 11.04
CA GLU A 114 13.69 0.89 11.67
C GLU A 114 14.12 -0.54 11.29
N HIS A 115 14.62 -0.74 10.06
CA HIS A 115 15.08 -2.02 9.55
C HIS A 115 16.60 -2.26 9.67
N ASN A 116 17.36 -1.37 10.36
CA ASN A 116 18.81 -1.44 10.54
C ASN A 116 19.63 -1.45 9.23
N LEU A 117 19.13 -0.79 8.18
CA LEU A 117 19.75 -0.74 6.86
C LEU A 117 20.53 0.56 6.57
N MET A 118 20.42 1.57 7.45
CA MET A 118 21.02 2.90 7.25
C MET A 118 22.51 2.89 6.89
N LYS A 119 23.31 2.03 7.57
CA LYS A 119 24.76 1.97 7.34
C LYS A 119 25.15 1.23 6.07
N LYS A 120 24.28 0.39 5.55
CA LYS A 120 24.55 -0.49 4.39
C LYS A 120 24.10 0.11 3.06
N THR A 121 23.11 1.00 3.06
CA THR A 121 22.46 1.53 1.86
C THR A 121 23.07 2.87 1.44
N LYS A 122 23.46 2.98 0.18
CA LYS A 122 23.89 4.22 -0.44
C LYS A 122 22.67 5.06 -0.82
N ARG A 123 22.64 6.32 -0.38
CA ARG A 123 21.55 7.25 -0.60
C ARG A 123 22.08 8.55 -1.21
N LYS A 124 21.34 9.10 -2.17
CA LYS A 124 21.70 10.37 -2.84
C LYS A 124 20.45 11.23 -2.98
N VAL A 125 20.47 12.41 -2.35
CA VAL A 125 19.43 13.42 -2.54
C VAL A 125 19.64 14.11 -3.89
N VAL A 126 18.56 14.24 -4.65
CA VAL A 126 18.53 14.88 -5.97
C VAL A 126 17.61 16.11 -5.90
N LYS A 127 18.00 17.19 -6.54
CA LYS A 127 17.20 18.42 -6.64
C LYS A 127 16.38 18.43 -7.94
N PHE A 128 15.27 19.14 -7.96
CA PHE A 128 14.51 19.38 -9.19
C PHE A 128 15.39 20.07 -10.24
N GLY A 129 15.21 19.66 -11.51
CA GLY A 129 16.05 20.09 -12.63
C GLY A 129 17.41 19.40 -12.70
N GLN A 130 17.82 18.67 -11.66
CA GLN A 130 19.07 17.91 -11.68
C GLN A 130 18.88 16.58 -12.42
N SER A 131 19.92 16.21 -13.21
CA SER A 131 20.01 14.89 -13.84
C SER A 131 21.08 14.03 -13.16
N ILE A 132 20.83 12.73 -13.12
CA ILE A 132 21.76 11.70 -12.65
C ILE A 132 22.05 10.72 -13.78
N ASN A 133 23.27 10.18 -13.84
CA ASN A 133 23.65 9.15 -14.81
C ASN A 133 23.72 7.79 -14.13
N LEU A 134 23.07 6.79 -14.72
CA LEU A 134 22.91 5.42 -14.20
C LEU A 134 23.12 4.43 -15.35
N GLY A 135 24.37 4.05 -15.63
CA GLY A 135 24.73 3.28 -16.82
C GLY A 135 24.36 4.06 -18.09
N ASP A 136 23.56 3.45 -18.96
CA ASP A 136 23.11 4.05 -20.22
C ASP A 136 21.96 5.05 -20.04
N PHE A 137 21.46 5.21 -18.82
CA PHE A 137 20.37 6.12 -18.49
C PHE A 137 20.88 7.45 -17.93
N ARG A 138 20.22 8.54 -18.34
CA ARG A 138 20.25 9.82 -17.65
C ARG A 138 18.84 10.14 -17.21
N VAL A 139 18.64 10.30 -15.90
CA VAL A 139 17.33 10.56 -15.30
C VAL A 139 17.29 11.97 -14.73
N GLU A 140 16.32 12.77 -15.14
CA GLU A 140 16.06 14.12 -14.67
C GLU A 140 14.82 14.14 -13.79
N PHE A 141 14.92 14.82 -12.64
CA PHE A 141 13.81 15.00 -11.69
C PHE A 141 13.09 16.32 -12.01
N ILE A 142 11.81 16.23 -12.32
CA ILE A 142 10.93 17.35 -12.67
C ILE A 142 10.00 17.63 -11.51
N LYS A 143 9.85 18.88 -11.10
CA LYS A 143 8.92 19.27 -10.04
C LYS A 143 7.48 18.98 -10.45
N THR A 144 6.78 18.20 -9.61
CA THR A 144 5.32 18.01 -9.69
C THR A 144 4.65 18.29 -8.35
N ASN A 145 3.35 18.34 -8.31
CA ASN A 145 2.55 18.42 -7.08
C ASN A 145 1.76 17.14 -6.87
N HIS A 146 1.69 16.73 -5.63
CA HIS A 146 0.89 15.59 -5.18
C HIS A 146 0.36 15.88 -3.76
N SER A 147 -0.16 14.89 -3.05
CA SER A 147 -0.55 15.01 -1.63
C SER A 147 0.63 14.88 -0.66
N ILE A 148 1.83 14.89 -1.15
CA ILE A 148 3.09 14.89 -0.39
C ILE A 148 4.07 15.89 -0.99
N VAL A 149 4.79 16.58 -0.13
CA VAL A 149 5.84 17.53 -0.55
C VAL A 149 6.98 16.81 -1.27
N ASP A 150 7.64 17.51 -2.18
CA ASP A 150 8.80 17.02 -2.96
C ASP A 150 8.52 15.86 -3.93
N ALA A 151 7.27 15.67 -4.38
CA ALA A 151 6.96 14.74 -5.44
C ALA A 151 7.63 15.16 -6.77
N ALA A 152 8.12 14.16 -7.51
CA ALA A 152 8.85 14.35 -8.77
C ALA A 152 8.28 13.46 -9.88
N ALA A 153 8.12 14.05 -11.07
CA ALA A 153 8.08 13.29 -12.29
C ALA A 153 9.51 13.06 -12.81
N LEU A 154 9.71 12.07 -13.65
CA LEU A 154 10.99 11.67 -14.17
C LEU A 154 11.03 11.74 -15.68
N ALA A 155 12.08 12.40 -16.24
CA ALA A 155 12.43 12.25 -17.65
C ALA A 155 13.61 11.29 -17.75
N ILE A 156 13.39 10.12 -18.33
CA ILE A 156 14.32 9.01 -18.45
C ILE A 156 14.86 9.02 -19.89
N TYR A 157 16.10 9.44 -20.04
CA TYR A 157 16.79 9.48 -21.32
C TYR A 157 17.59 8.19 -21.50
N SER A 158 17.42 7.53 -22.62
CA SER A 158 18.20 6.38 -23.06
C SER A 158 18.62 6.56 -24.52
N PRO A 159 19.55 5.74 -25.05
CA PRO A 159 19.87 5.76 -26.48
C PRO A 159 18.69 5.46 -27.40
N ALA A 160 17.65 4.77 -26.91
CA ALA A 160 16.42 4.48 -27.66
C ALA A 160 15.44 5.66 -27.70
N GLY A 161 15.59 6.66 -26.84
CA GLY A 161 14.71 7.83 -26.75
C GLY A 161 14.37 8.23 -25.32
N ILE A 162 13.40 9.15 -25.18
CA ILE A 162 12.98 9.74 -23.90
C ILE A 162 11.67 9.10 -23.45
N VAL A 163 11.63 8.59 -22.22
CA VAL A 163 10.39 8.22 -21.54
C VAL A 163 10.12 9.20 -20.42
N VAL A 164 8.89 9.68 -20.31
CA VAL A 164 8.44 10.48 -19.17
C VAL A 164 7.55 9.62 -18.28
N HIS A 165 7.88 9.57 -16.99
CA HIS A 165 7.07 8.95 -15.94
C HIS A 165 6.56 10.06 -15.02
N THR A 166 5.24 10.27 -14.94
CA THR A 166 4.70 11.40 -14.16
C THR A 166 4.92 11.24 -12.65
N GLY A 167 5.13 10.00 -12.16
CA GLY A 167 4.82 9.67 -10.79
C GLY A 167 3.34 9.97 -10.54
N ASP A 168 2.96 10.06 -9.29
CA ASP A 168 1.64 10.54 -8.89
C ASP A 168 1.63 12.06 -8.93
N PHE A 169 0.61 12.65 -9.54
CA PHE A 169 0.60 14.09 -9.74
C PHE A 169 -0.80 14.69 -9.78
N LYS A 170 -0.86 15.98 -9.50
CA LYS A 170 -1.95 16.89 -9.87
C LYS A 170 -1.37 18.21 -10.40
N VAL A 171 -2.19 19.02 -11.04
CA VAL A 171 -1.81 20.38 -11.46
C VAL A 171 -2.32 21.37 -10.44
N ASP A 172 -1.47 21.73 -9.47
CA ASP A 172 -1.79 22.74 -8.45
C ASP A 172 -1.01 24.02 -8.71
N TYR A 173 -1.72 25.07 -9.11
CA TYR A 173 -1.10 26.40 -9.39
C TYR A 173 -0.83 27.21 -8.11
N THR A 174 -1.41 26.81 -6.99
CA THR A 174 -1.31 27.51 -5.71
C THR A 174 -1.05 26.52 -4.57
N PRO A 175 0.05 25.74 -4.62
CA PRO A 175 0.35 24.77 -3.59
C PRO A 175 0.52 25.45 -2.22
N VAL A 176 0.43 24.68 -1.15
CA VAL A 176 0.60 25.19 0.22
C VAL A 176 2.06 25.46 0.50
N TYR A 177 2.95 24.55 0.05
CA TYR A 177 4.38 24.64 0.23
C TYR A 177 5.11 24.44 -1.11
N GLY A 178 6.20 25.21 -1.31
CA GLY A 178 7.05 25.12 -2.50
C GLY A 178 6.40 25.68 -3.76
N ASP A 179 6.91 25.25 -4.91
CA ASP A 179 6.52 25.75 -6.22
C ASP A 179 5.44 24.88 -6.86
N ALA A 180 4.67 25.46 -7.78
CA ALA A 180 3.75 24.76 -8.66
C ALA A 180 4.50 23.74 -9.54
N ILE A 181 3.73 22.80 -10.11
CA ILE A 181 4.24 21.85 -11.10
C ILE A 181 4.93 22.57 -12.26
N ASP A 182 6.10 22.08 -12.67
CA ASP A 182 6.91 22.69 -13.74
C ASP A 182 6.41 22.31 -15.14
N LEU A 183 5.24 22.87 -15.51
CA LEU A 183 4.62 22.65 -16.82
C LEU A 183 5.51 23.12 -17.97
N GLN A 184 6.33 24.15 -17.74
CA GLN A 184 7.27 24.64 -18.75
C GLN A 184 8.28 23.53 -19.08
N ARG A 185 8.81 22.83 -18.06
CA ARG A 185 9.77 21.75 -18.28
C ARG A 185 9.17 20.58 -19.03
N PHE A 186 7.93 20.22 -18.74
CA PHE A 186 7.20 19.20 -19.52
C PHE A 186 7.11 19.60 -21.00
N ALA A 187 6.74 20.85 -21.31
CA ALA A 187 6.68 21.33 -22.68
C ALA A 187 8.05 21.34 -23.38
N GLU A 188 9.13 21.73 -22.68
CA GLU A 188 10.49 21.71 -23.22
C GLU A 188 10.96 20.29 -23.55
N ILE A 189 10.59 19.29 -22.73
CA ILE A 189 10.89 17.89 -22.97
C ILE A 189 10.06 17.38 -24.15
N GLY A 190 8.78 17.75 -24.23
CA GLY A 190 7.91 17.41 -25.34
C GLY A 190 8.48 17.85 -26.69
N LYS A 191 9.06 19.05 -26.77
CA LYS A 191 9.73 19.57 -28.00
C LYS A 191 10.95 18.76 -28.43
N LYS A 192 11.56 17.96 -27.54
CA LYS A 192 12.70 17.09 -27.89
C LYS A 192 12.26 15.78 -28.54
N GLY A 193 10.97 15.49 -28.52
CA GLY A 193 10.39 14.19 -28.91
C GLY A 193 10.42 13.19 -27.77
N VAL A 194 9.23 12.78 -27.33
CA VAL A 194 9.05 11.81 -26.25
C VAL A 194 8.56 10.49 -26.82
N LEU A 195 9.29 9.43 -26.54
CA LEU A 195 8.98 8.09 -27.03
C LEU A 195 7.73 7.54 -26.35
N ALA A 196 7.69 7.56 -25.00
CA ALA A 196 6.57 7.08 -24.23
C ALA A 196 6.26 7.98 -23.04
N LEU A 197 4.96 8.10 -22.70
CA LEU A 197 4.49 8.73 -21.48
C LEU A 197 3.84 7.68 -20.60
N MET A 198 4.41 7.45 -19.43
CA MET A 198 3.84 6.66 -18.33
C MET A 198 3.15 7.64 -17.37
N CYS A 199 1.81 7.62 -17.35
CA CYS A 199 1.02 8.66 -16.68
C CYS A 199 0.08 8.05 -15.65
N ASP A 200 -0.01 8.68 -14.47
CA ASP A 200 -0.93 8.34 -13.37
C ASP A 200 -2.37 8.27 -13.86
N SER A 201 -3.08 7.19 -13.53
CA SER A 201 -4.44 6.91 -13.96
C SER A 201 -5.49 6.98 -12.84
N THR A 202 -5.09 7.19 -11.60
CA THR A 202 -5.93 7.02 -10.40
C THR A 202 -7.27 7.76 -10.48
N ASN A 203 -7.28 8.99 -11.00
CA ASN A 203 -8.49 9.80 -11.19
C ASN A 203 -8.91 9.96 -12.66
N ALA A 204 -8.47 9.12 -13.57
CA ALA A 204 -8.79 9.21 -15.00
C ALA A 204 -10.29 9.10 -15.31
N GLU A 205 -11.10 8.56 -14.39
CA GLU A 205 -12.56 8.51 -14.52
C GLU A 205 -13.24 9.82 -14.11
N ARG A 206 -12.54 10.72 -13.40
CA ARG A 206 -13.10 11.96 -12.85
C ARG A 206 -12.97 13.11 -13.85
N PRO A 207 -14.07 13.78 -14.23
CA PRO A 207 -14.02 14.93 -15.13
C PRO A 207 -13.43 16.16 -14.43
N GLY A 208 -12.94 17.12 -15.22
CA GLY A 208 -12.45 18.41 -14.74
C GLY A 208 -11.04 18.36 -14.15
N PHE A 209 -10.79 19.19 -13.18
CA PHE A 209 -9.51 19.41 -12.50
C PHE A 209 -9.61 19.04 -11.03
N THR A 210 -8.52 18.58 -10.46
CA THR A 210 -8.38 18.41 -9.02
C THR A 210 -8.22 19.77 -8.35
N PRO A 211 -9.01 20.10 -7.30
CA PRO A 211 -8.86 21.36 -6.58
C PRO A 211 -7.47 21.51 -5.94
N SER A 212 -7.04 22.78 -5.76
CA SER A 212 -5.81 23.08 -5.03
C SER A 212 -5.89 22.62 -3.57
N GLU A 213 -4.80 22.08 -3.04
CA GLU A 213 -4.67 21.72 -1.62
C GLU A 213 -4.98 22.91 -0.69
N LYS A 214 -4.68 24.14 -1.12
CA LYS A 214 -4.96 25.37 -0.38
C LYS A 214 -6.45 25.58 -0.08
N THR A 215 -7.37 24.98 -0.85
CA THR A 215 -8.82 25.09 -0.60
C THR A 215 -9.22 24.45 0.72
N VAL A 216 -8.52 23.41 1.16
CA VAL A 216 -8.79 22.71 2.42
C VAL A 216 -8.53 23.60 3.63
N GLY A 217 -7.56 24.52 3.55
CA GLY A 217 -7.31 25.49 4.62
C GLY A 217 -8.51 26.39 4.90
N LYS A 218 -9.25 26.79 3.85
CA LYS A 218 -10.51 27.56 4.04
C LYS A 218 -11.59 26.72 4.70
N THR A 219 -11.69 25.45 4.35
CA THR A 219 -12.61 24.52 5.00
C THR A 219 -12.27 24.37 6.48
N PHE A 220 -10.98 24.22 6.83
CA PHE A 220 -10.56 24.19 8.23
C PHE A 220 -10.91 25.48 8.97
N ASP A 221 -10.71 26.65 8.36
CA ASP A 221 -11.10 27.92 8.99
C ASP A 221 -12.59 27.94 9.35
N THR A 222 -13.48 27.49 8.45
CA THR A 222 -14.92 27.39 8.69
C THR A 222 -15.22 26.36 9.79
N LEU A 223 -14.67 25.17 9.71
CA LEU A 223 -14.92 24.11 10.70
C LEU A 223 -14.43 24.49 12.10
N PHE A 224 -13.28 25.18 12.23
CA PHE A 224 -12.76 25.59 13.52
C PHE A 224 -13.59 26.71 14.14
N GLU A 225 -14.20 27.60 13.33
CA GLU A 225 -15.16 28.62 13.85
C GLU A 225 -16.48 27.99 14.29
N GLU A 226 -17.04 27.05 13.51
CA GLU A 226 -18.27 26.33 13.86
C GLU A 226 -18.12 25.51 15.13
N HIS A 227 -16.92 24.92 15.35
CA HIS A 227 -16.60 24.05 16.49
C HIS A 227 -15.65 24.71 17.50
N LYS A 228 -15.75 26.03 17.69
CA LYS A 228 -14.85 26.79 18.54
C LYS A 228 -14.86 26.42 20.02
N ASN A 229 -15.92 25.78 20.50
CA ASN A 229 -16.10 25.42 21.91
C ASN A 229 -15.81 23.92 22.16
N THR A 230 -15.30 23.18 21.18
CA THR A 230 -15.04 21.73 21.29
C THR A 230 -13.54 21.44 21.16
N ARG A 231 -13.10 20.31 21.69
CA ARG A 231 -11.81 19.74 21.36
C ARG A 231 -11.88 19.13 19.97
N ILE A 232 -10.89 19.42 19.14
CA ILE A 232 -10.87 19.01 17.73
C ILE A 232 -9.81 17.92 17.50
N PHE A 233 -10.24 16.83 16.87
CA PHE A 233 -9.37 15.79 16.35
C PHE A 233 -9.38 15.86 14.81
N VAL A 234 -8.21 15.81 14.18
CA VAL A 234 -8.12 15.77 12.73
C VAL A 234 -7.37 14.51 12.32
N ALA A 235 -8.07 13.57 11.69
CA ALA A 235 -7.50 12.36 11.15
C ALA A 235 -7.07 12.57 9.70
N THR A 236 -5.78 12.35 9.41
CA THR A 236 -5.22 12.53 8.07
C THR A 236 -4.07 11.57 7.80
N PHE A 237 -3.61 11.50 6.56
CA PHE A 237 -2.38 10.77 6.21
C PHE A 237 -1.16 11.47 6.81
N ALA A 238 -0.29 10.69 7.43
CA ALA A 238 0.95 11.19 8.02
C ALA A 238 1.89 11.85 6.99
N SER A 239 1.86 11.36 5.76
CA SER A 239 2.68 11.86 4.64
C SER A 239 2.19 13.18 4.06
N ASN A 240 0.94 13.59 4.32
CA ASN A 240 0.42 14.85 3.80
C ASN A 240 0.84 16.04 4.68
N VAL A 241 2.11 16.42 4.55
CA VAL A 241 2.74 17.50 5.32
C VAL A 241 2.04 18.85 5.06
N ASP A 242 1.57 19.10 3.83
CA ASP A 242 0.82 20.31 3.48
C ASP A 242 -0.50 20.41 4.26
N ARG A 243 -1.20 19.29 4.43
CA ARG A 243 -2.41 19.20 5.23
C ARG A 243 -2.15 19.48 6.70
N VAL A 244 -1.08 18.88 7.26
CA VAL A 244 -0.64 19.11 8.63
C VAL A 244 -0.27 20.60 8.82
N GLN A 245 0.43 21.20 7.86
CA GLN A 245 0.73 22.64 7.90
C GLN A 245 -0.53 23.50 7.97
N GLN A 246 -1.54 23.20 7.16
CA GLN A 246 -2.80 23.95 7.15
C GLN A 246 -3.55 23.81 8.46
N ILE A 247 -3.61 22.61 9.05
CA ILE A 247 -4.22 22.39 10.37
C ILE A 247 -3.50 23.20 11.45
N ILE A 248 -2.16 23.19 11.46
CA ILE A 248 -1.35 23.98 12.42
C ILE A 248 -1.58 25.46 12.25
N ASN A 249 -1.61 25.98 11.01
CA ASN A 249 -1.87 27.38 10.73
C ASN A 249 -3.27 27.82 11.22
N THR A 250 -4.29 26.99 10.96
CA THR A 250 -5.65 27.25 11.43
C THR A 250 -5.71 27.21 12.97
N ALA A 251 -5.10 26.21 13.59
CA ALA A 251 -5.04 26.12 15.06
C ALA A 251 -4.38 27.35 15.68
N TYR A 252 -3.26 27.81 15.13
CA TYR A 252 -2.59 29.04 15.56
C TYR A 252 -3.49 30.29 15.42
N LYS A 253 -4.18 30.43 14.29
CA LYS A 253 -5.14 31.52 14.03
C LYS A 253 -6.25 31.58 15.08
N PHE A 254 -6.72 30.41 15.56
CA PHE A 254 -7.77 30.32 16.58
C PHE A 254 -7.21 30.21 18.03
N GLY A 255 -5.90 30.45 18.22
CA GLY A 255 -5.26 30.42 19.55
C GLY A 255 -5.20 29.05 20.20
N ARG A 256 -5.28 27.98 19.40
CA ARG A 256 -5.29 26.59 19.86
C ARG A 256 -3.88 25.98 19.90
N LYS A 257 -3.71 24.98 20.75
CA LYS A 257 -2.51 24.14 20.82
C LYS A 257 -2.70 22.87 20.00
N VAL A 258 -1.64 22.42 19.37
CA VAL A 258 -1.64 21.22 18.52
C VAL A 258 -0.77 20.16 19.15
N ALA A 259 -1.27 18.94 19.28
CA ALA A 259 -0.46 17.75 19.51
C ALA A 259 -0.63 16.78 18.36
N VAL A 260 0.38 15.94 18.12
CA VAL A 260 0.32 14.89 17.11
C VAL A 260 0.37 13.53 17.77
N GLU A 261 -0.41 12.58 17.22
CA GLU A 261 -0.48 11.21 17.73
C GLU A 261 -0.48 10.19 16.60
N GLY A 262 0.30 9.13 16.82
CA GLY A 262 0.57 8.07 15.86
C GLY A 262 2.04 8.08 15.44
N ARG A 263 2.69 6.90 15.50
CA ARG A 263 4.14 6.76 15.26
C ARG A 263 4.58 7.35 13.92
N SER A 264 3.89 7.03 12.84
CA SER A 264 4.22 7.55 11.51
C SER A 264 4.03 9.07 11.42
N MET A 265 2.99 9.63 12.05
CA MET A 265 2.74 11.08 12.09
C MET A 265 3.89 11.81 12.78
N VAL A 266 4.31 11.34 13.96
CA VAL A 266 5.43 11.92 14.70
C VAL A 266 6.72 11.85 13.89
N ASN A 267 7.07 10.67 13.35
CA ASN A 267 8.31 10.46 12.60
C ASN A 267 8.39 11.35 11.34
N ILE A 268 7.28 11.46 10.59
CA ILE A 268 7.26 12.29 9.37
C ILE A 268 7.27 13.78 9.72
N LEU A 269 6.52 14.21 10.75
CA LEU A 269 6.53 15.60 11.20
C LEU A 269 7.92 16.02 11.69
N ASP A 270 8.59 15.21 12.50
CA ASP A 270 9.96 15.46 12.95
C ASP A 270 10.94 15.59 11.77
N THR A 271 10.77 14.73 10.77
CA THR A 271 11.57 14.79 9.53
C THR A 271 11.28 16.08 8.75
N ALA A 272 10.02 16.45 8.59
CA ALA A 272 9.61 17.66 7.89
C ALA A 272 10.12 18.94 8.59
N ILE A 273 10.10 18.97 9.94
CA ILE A 273 10.67 20.07 10.74
C ILE A 273 12.19 20.15 10.53
N LYS A 274 12.92 19.05 10.68
CA LYS A 274 14.38 19.00 10.48
C LYS A 274 14.80 19.43 9.07
N LEU A 275 13.97 19.12 8.08
CA LEU A 275 14.20 19.47 6.69
C LEU A 275 13.57 20.81 6.29
N GLU A 276 13.02 21.58 7.23
CA GLU A 276 12.40 22.88 6.97
C GLU A 276 11.30 22.83 5.88
N CYS A 277 10.58 21.68 5.80
CA CYS A 277 9.45 21.50 4.89
C CYS A 277 8.13 21.92 5.51
N ILE A 278 8.13 22.30 6.78
CA ILE A 278 6.96 22.76 7.55
C ILE A 278 7.40 23.90 8.47
N ASN A 279 6.51 24.87 8.66
CA ASN A 279 6.73 26.01 9.58
C ASN A 279 5.79 25.88 10.78
N ILE A 280 6.35 25.78 11.97
CA ILE A 280 5.58 25.69 13.22
C ILE A 280 5.63 27.04 13.91
N PRO A 281 4.50 27.77 14.02
CA PRO A 281 4.42 29.00 14.81
C PRO A 281 4.79 28.74 16.27
N GLU A 282 5.45 29.71 16.92
CA GLU A 282 5.89 29.57 18.30
C GLU A 282 4.72 29.19 19.24
N ASN A 283 5.02 28.34 20.20
CA ASN A 283 4.07 27.90 21.22
C ASN A 283 2.79 27.23 20.69
N THR A 284 2.75 26.76 19.44
CA THR A 284 1.57 26.09 18.84
C THR A 284 1.63 24.59 19.02
N LEU A 285 2.77 23.97 18.68
CA LEU A 285 2.98 22.52 18.84
C LEU A 285 3.42 22.22 20.27
N VAL A 286 2.75 21.27 20.93
CA VAL A 286 3.02 20.83 22.30
C VAL A 286 3.01 19.31 22.38
N ASP A 287 3.68 18.75 23.38
CA ASP A 287 3.61 17.32 23.64
C ASP A 287 2.19 16.90 24.05
N LEU A 288 1.80 15.70 23.65
CA LEU A 288 0.49 15.15 23.97
C LEU A 288 0.19 15.16 25.49
N ASP A 289 1.19 14.89 26.32
CA ASP A 289 1.06 14.90 27.79
C ASP A 289 0.80 16.30 28.37
N GLN A 290 1.14 17.34 27.63
CA GLN A 290 0.89 18.73 28.03
C GLN A 290 -0.50 19.22 27.65
N MET A 291 -1.22 18.53 26.74
CA MET A 291 -2.55 18.92 26.28
C MET A 291 -3.57 19.06 27.42
N LYS A 292 -3.46 18.22 28.45
CA LYS A 292 -4.30 18.29 29.66
C LYS A 292 -4.22 19.62 30.43
N ASN A 293 -3.21 20.44 30.15
CA ASN A 293 -3.02 21.76 30.80
C ASN A 293 -3.82 22.87 30.09
N TYR A 294 -4.45 22.57 28.96
CA TYR A 294 -5.25 23.51 28.17
C TYR A 294 -6.73 23.09 28.20
N PRO A 295 -7.67 24.02 28.19
CA PRO A 295 -9.08 23.70 28.11
C PRO A 295 -9.41 23.06 26.75
N ASP A 296 -10.49 22.28 26.69
CA ASP A 296 -10.84 21.49 25.51
C ASP A 296 -10.96 22.32 24.22
N GLU A 297 -11.54 23.53 24.33
CA GLU A 297 -11.68 24.47 23.22
C GLU A 297 -10.34 25.00 22.67
N GLN A 298 -9.24 24.78 23.36
CA GLN A 298 -7.90 25.13 22.91
C GLN A 298 -7.11 23.93 22.39
N GLN A 299 -7.68 22.73 22.38
CA GLN A 299 -6.97 21.52 22.00
C GLN A 299 -7.29 21.11 20.55
N VAL A 300 -6.22 20.78 19.81
CA VAL A 300 -6.27 20.14 18.49
C VAL A 300 -5.33 18.94 18.50
N ILE A 301 -5.84 17.76 18.15
CA ILE A 301 -5.03 16.55 18.04
C ILE A 301 -5.03 16.07 16.59
N ILE A 302 -3.86 16.10 15.94
CA ILE A 302 -3.67 15.52 14.61
C ILE A 302 -3.30 14.05 14.78
N THR A 303 -4.02 13.16 14.12
CA THR A 303 -3.87 11.72 14.36
C THR A 303 -3.87 10.89 13.08
N THR A 304 -3.25 9.72 13.14
CA THR A 304 -3.36 8.66 12.13
C THR A 304 -4.62 7.83 12.34
N GLY A 305 -4.97 7.00 11.35
CA GLY A 305 -6.12 6.11 11.43
C GLY A 305 -7.32 6.56 10.62
N SER A 306 -7.12 7.49 9.69
CA SER A 306 -8.17 7.97 8.78
C SER A 306 -8.64 6.91 7.79
N GLN A 307 -7.91 5.77 7.66
CA GLN A 307 -8.26 4.63 6.82
C GLN A 307 -8.90 3.47 7.61
N GLY A 308 -9.15 3.65 8.89
CA GLY A 308 -9.80 2.64 9.73
C GLY A 308 -8.90 1.50 10.17
N GLU A 309 -7.57 1.66 10.05
CA GLU A 309 -6.60 0.67 10.49
C GLU A 309 -6.76 0.38 12.00
N SER A 310 -6.91 -0.87 12.37
CA SER A 310 -7.28 -1.27 13.74
C SER A 310 -6.27 -0.84 14.82
N MET A 311 -5.00 -0.79 14.46
CA MET A 311 -3.90 -0.42 15.36
C MET A 311 -3.54 1.07 15.33
N ALA A 312 -4.13 1.85 14.43
CA ALA A 312 -3.88 3.29 14.32
C ALA A 312 -4.41 4.06 15.55
N ALA A 313 -3.88 5.26 15.75
CA ALA A 313 -4.17 6.05 16.95
C ALA A 313 -5.68 6.37 17.09
N LEU A 314 -6.35 6.83 16.02
CA LEU A 314 -7.78 7.11 16.04
C LEU A 314 -8.62 5.86 16.38
N SER A 315 -8.31 4.72 15.78
CA SER A 315 -9.02 3.46 16.05
C SER A 315 -8.90 3.05 17.52
N ARG A 316 -7.71 3.20 18.11
CA ARG A 316 -7.50 2.93 19.55
C ARG A 316 -8.26 3.92 20.44
N MET A 317 -8.34 5.22 20.06
CA MET A 317 -9.14 6.24 20.78
C MET A 317 -10.63 5.93 20.68
N ALA A 318 -11.12 5.57 19.49
CA ALA A 318 -12.51 5.20 19.26
C ALA A 318 -12.94 3.96 20.06
N ASN A 319 -12.04 3.00 20.26
CA ASN A 319 -12.32 1.73 20.98
C ASN A 319 -11.88 1.76 22.47
N ASN A 320 -11.56 2.92 23.06
CA ASN A 320 -11.04 3.06 24.44
C ASN A 320 -9.75 2.26 24.72
N MET A 321 -8.97 1.98 23.71
CA MET A 321 -7.69 1.26 23.82
C MET A 321 -6.48 2.21 23.83
N HIS A 322 -6.70 3.53 23.68
CA HIS A 322 -5.63 4.51 23.74
C HIS A 322 -5.33 4.89 25.18
N ARG A 323 -4.04 4.87 25.55
CA ARG A 323 -3.62 5.02 26.98
C ARG A 323 -3.79 6.42 27.54
N LYS A 324 -3.78 7.46 26.70
CA LYS A 324 -3.69 8.87 27.12
C LYS A 324 -4.93 9.70 26.73
N ILE A 325 -5.66 9.30 25.72
CA ILE A 325 -6.78 10.09 25.15
C ILE A 325 -8.00 9.21 25.01
N THR A 326 -9.15 9.78 25.39
CA THR A 326 -10.48 9.21 25.14
C THR A 326 -11.28 10.24 24.36
N ILE A 327 -12.02 9.79 23.35
CA ILE A 327 -12.96 10.60 22.57
C ILE A 327 -14.37 10.35 23.09
N GLY A 328 -15.18 11.40 23.23
CA GLY A 328 -16.55 11.33 23.75
C GLY A 328 -17.41 12.51 23.36
N ALA A 329 -18.51 12.69 24.10
CA ALA A 329 -19.41 13.82 23.91
C ALA A 329 -18.68 15.15 24.13
N GLY A 330 -18.91 16.10 23.22
CA GLY A 330 -18.22 17.41 23.23
C GLY A 330 -16.94 17.46 22.42
N ASP A 331 -16.52 16.34 21.83
CA ASP A 331 -15.38 16.29 20.89
C ASP A 331 -15.87 16.36 19.44
N THR A 332 -15.07 17.00 18.58
CA THR A 332 -15.27 17.03 17.13
C THR A 332 -14.15 16.24 16.45
N VAL A 333 -14.51 15.30 15.58
CA VAL A 333 -13.56 14.50 14.81
C VAL A 333 -13.71 14.78 13.33
N ILE A 334 -12.68 15.35 12.72
CA ILE A 334 -12.65 15.70 11.29
C ILE A 334 -11.80 14.64 10.55
N PHE A 335 -12.41 13.94 9.60
CA PHE A 335 -11.69 13.08 8.66
C PHE A 335 -11.23 13.91 7.48
N SER A 336 -9.93 14.15 7.40
CA SER A 336 -9.29 14.92 6.33
C SER A 336 -8.60 14.00 5.30
N SER A 337 -9.29 12.92 4.95
CA SER A 337 -8.93 11.97 3.89
C SER A 337 -10.18 11.23 3.43
N ASN A 338 -10.17 10.78 2.17
CA ASN A 338 -11.17 9.82 1.70
C ASN A 338 -10.66 8.39 1.92
N PRO A 339 -11.54 7.40 2.08
CA PRO A 339 -11.14 6.01 2.10
C PRO A 339 -10.41 5.62 0.81
N ILE A 340 -9.30 4.92 0.95
CA ILE A 340 -8.68 4.21 -0.18
C ILE A 340 -9.64 3.07 -0.57
N PRO A 341 -9.80 2.76 -1.87
CA PRO A 341 -10.64 1.66 -2.31
C PRO A 341 -10.36 0.37 -1.51
N GLY A 342 -11.41 -0.21 -0.92
CA GLY A 342 -11.34 -1.37 -0.02
C GLY A 342 -11.40 -1.03 1.47
N ASN A 343 -11.14 0.21 1.89
CA ASN A 343 -11.15 0.60 3.31
C ASN A 343 -12.50 1.19 3.79
N GLU A 344 -13.49 1.30 2.92
CA GLU A 344 -14.78 1.98 3.22
C GLU A 344 -15.48 1.40 4.45
N LYS A 345 -15.48 0.06 4.58
CA LYS A 345 -16.11 -0.63 5.72
C LYS A 345 -15.39 -0.32 7.04
N SER A 346 -14.07 -0.34 7.01
CA SER A 346 -13.23 -0.07 8.19
C SER A 346 -13.39 1.37 8.67
N VAL A 347 -13.37 2.34 7.74
CA VAL A 347 -13.60 3.76 8.04
C VAL A 347 -15.01 3.97 8.60
N THR A 348 -16.04 3.40 7.95
CA THR A 348 -17.43 3.50 8.42
C THR A 348 -17.60 2.92 9.84
N LYS A 349 -16.90 1.83 10.15
CA LYS A 349 -16.92 1.25 11.50
C LYS A 349 -16.41 2.25 12.55
N ILE A 350 -15.27 2.90 12.28
CA ILE A 350 -14.70 3.89 13.21
C ILE A 350 -15.63 5.09 13.36
N ILE A 351 -16.19 5.62 12.27
CA ILE A 351 -17.18 6.71 12.31
C ILE A 351 -18.35 6.35 13.23
N ASN A 352 -18.92 5.14 13.05
CA ASN A 352 -20.04 4.68 13.88
C ASN A 352 -19.66 4.55 15.37
N GLU A 353 -18.45 4.09 15.69
CA GLU A 353 -18.00 4.03 17.09
C GLU A 353 -17.83 5.43 17.71
N LEU A 354 -17.31 6.40 16.96
CA LEU A 354 -17.18 7.78 17.42
C LEU A 354 -18.57 8.43 17.66
N LEU A 355 -19.51 8.26 16.73
CA LEU A 355 -20.89 8.74 16.87
C LEU A 355 -21.62 8.12 18.08
N ARG A 356 -21.43 6.81 18.33
CA ARG A 356 -22.00 6.13 19.52
C ARG A 356 -21.47 6.72 20.84
N LYS A 357 -20.27 7.27 20.83
CA LYS A 357 -19.68 7.96 21.99
C LYS A 357 -20.15 9.39 22.15
N GLY A 358 -20.98 9.89 21.23
CA GLY A 358 -21.50 11.26 21.25
C GLY A 358 -20.53 12.30 20.68
N ALA A 359 -19.46 11.89 20.01
CA ALA A 359 -18.60 12.81 19.27
C ALA A 359 -19.32 13.32 18.02
N ASP A 360 -19.05 14.56 17.64
CA ASP A 360 -19.44 15.10 16.35
C ASP A 360 -18.41 14.68 15.28
N VAL A 361 -18.87 14.08 14.17
CA VAL A 361 -17.98 13.53 13.15
C VAL A 361 -18.24 14.19 11.80
N ILE A 362 -17.20 14.87 11.30
CA ILE A 362 -17.19 15.54 10.00
C ILE A 362 -16.42 14.67 9.02
N PHE A 363 -17.09 14.23 7.96
CA PHE A 363 -16.55 13.33 6.96
C PHE A 363 -16.80 13.86 5.55
N GLN A 364 -15.80 13.81 4.67
CA GLN A 364 -15.79 14.20 3.25
C GLN A 364 -15.58 15.70 2.94
N ASP A 365 -15.72 16.63 3.88
CA ASP A 365 -15.65 18.05 3.58
C ASP A 365 -14.22 18.62 3.53
N ALA A 366 -13.30 18.03 4.27
CA ALA A 366 -11.93 18.54 4.45
C ALA A 366 -10.85 17.73 3.69
N HIS A 367 -11.14 17.35 2.42
CA HIS A 367 -10.21 16.54 1.62
C HIS A 367 -10.17 16.97 0.16
N VAL A 368 -8.95 16.91 -0.41
CA VAL A 368 -8.68 17.05 -1.85
C VAL A 368 -7.74 15.93 -2.27
N SER A 369 -8.00 15.32 -3.44
CA SER A 369 -7.15 14.27 -4.00
C SER A 369 -5.76 14.80 -4.36
N GLY A 370 -4.76 13.90 -4.32
CA GLY A 370 -3.42 14.17 -4.82
C GLY A 370 -3.25 13.85 -6.32
N HIS A 371 -4.24 13.20 -6.96
CA HIS A 371 -4.13 12.69 -8.32
C HIS A 371 -4.90 13.55 -9.32
N ALA A 372 -4.34 13.62 -10.54
CA ALA A 372 -4.87 14.37 -11.67
C ALA A 372 -6.20 13.83 -12.20
N CYS A 373 -7.17 14.71 -12.41
CA CYS A 373 -8.40 14.43 -13.13
C CYS A 373 -8.20 14.54 -14.66
N GLN A 374 -9.24 14.29 -15.44
CA GLN A 374 -9.18 14.18 -16.91
C GLN A 374 -8.50 15.36 -17.60
N GLU A 375 -8.83 16.59 -17.22
CA GLU A 375 -8.29 17.78 -17.90
C GLU A 375 -6.80 18.01 -17.59
N GLU A 376 -6.35 17.60 -16.40
CA GLU A 376 -4.93 17.65 -16.02
C GLU A 376 -4.13 16.57 -16.77
N ILE A 377 -4.68 15.36 -16.91
CA ILE A 377 -4.10 14.30 -17.75
C ILE A 377 -3.97 14.76 -19.19
N LYS A 378 -5.04 15.33 -19.78
CA LYS A 378 -5.02 15.90 -21.13
C LYS A 378 -3.96 16.98 -21.30
N LEU A 379 -3.80 17.85 -20.28
CA LEU A 379 -2.79 18.90 -20.29
C LEU A 379 -1.38 18.29 -20.40
N ILE A 380 -1.04 17.29 -19.62
CA ILE A 380 0.28 16.63 -19.67
C ILE A 380 0.49 15.94 -21.02
N TYR A 381 -0.50 15.20 -21.53
CA TYR A 381 -0.41 14.60 -22.87
C TYR A 381 -0.17 15.66 -23.95
N THR A 382 -0.86 16.81 -23.87
CA THR A 382 -0.72 17.92 -24.81
C THR A 382 0.66 18.60 -24.76
N LEU A 383 1.26 18.71 -23.55
CA LEU A 383 2.59 19.29 -23.41
C LEU A 383 3.72 18.34 -23.85
N ILE A 384 3.54 17.05 -23.61
CA ILE A 384 4.56 16.03 -23.87
C ILE A 384 4.52 15.51 -25.31
N HIS A 385 3.35 15.41 -25.94
CA HIS A 385 3.15 14.82 -27.26
C HIS A 385 3.85 13.47 -27.44
N PRO A 386 3.57 12.46 -26.58
CA PRO A 386 4.26 11.19 -26.64
C PRO A 386 3.88 10.40 -27.89
N LYS A 387 4.83 9.62 -28.42
CA LYS A 387 4.53 8.66 -29.49
C LYS A 387 3.68 7.51 -28.96
N TYR A 388 4.00 7.02 -27.76
CA TYR A 388 3.31 5.90 -27.09
C TYR A 388 2.73 6.35 -25.75
N ALA A 389 1.49 5.91 -25.47
CA ALA A 389 0.82 6.12 -24.19
C ALA A 389 0.84 4.84 -23.37
N VAL A 390 1.28 4.93 -22.12
CA VAL A 390 1.33 3.81 -21.18
C VAL A 390 0.65 4.25 -19.88
N PRO A 391 -0.66 4.01 -19.71
CA PRO A 391 -1.36 4.25 -18.46
C PRO A 391 -0.73 3.44 -17.32
N VAL A 392 -0.47 4.09 -16.19
CA VAL A 392 0.09 3.45 -14.98
C VAL A 392 -0.66 3.87 -13.73
N HIS A 393 -0.42 3.21 -12.61
CA HIS A 393 -1.00 3.51 -11.30
C HIS A 393 -2.53 3.48 -11.28
N GLY A 394 -3.12 2.33 -10.97
CA GLY A 394 -4.56 2.15 -10.85
C GLY A 394 -5.05 0.76 -11.22
N GLU A 395 -6.29 0.51 -10.86
CA GLU A 395 -7.01 -0.68 -11.31
C GLU A 395 -7.25 -0.64 -12.83
N TYR A 396 -7.56 -1.77 -13.44
CA TYR A 396 -7.79 -1.88 -14.89
C TYR A 396 -8.78 -0.83 -15.44
N LYS A 397 -9.86 -0.51 -14.70
CA LYS A 397 -10.83 0.52 -15.09
C LYS A 397 -10.20 1.91 -15.24
N HIS A 398 -9.27 2.27 -14.33
CA HIS A 398 -8.56 3.55 -14.37
C HIS A 398 -7.60 3.62 -15.57
N LEU A 399 -6.82 2.54 -15.79
CA LEU A 399 -5.93 2.43 -16.97
C LEU A 399 -6.72 2.53 -18.27
N LYS A 400 -7.90 1.89 -18.32
CA LYS A 400 -8.80 1.92 -19.47
C LYS A 400 -9.40 3.31 -19.70
N ALA A 401 -9.74 4.02 -18.64
CA ALA A 401 -10.25 5.40 -18.73
C ALA A 401 -9.17 6.33 -19.30
N GLN A 402 -7.93 6.22 -18.82
CA GLN A 402 -6.82 7.02 -19.32
C GLN A 402 -6.47 6.69 -20.78
N ALA A 403 -6.52 5.41 -21.18
CA ALA A 403 -6.33 5.01 -22.56
C ALA A 403 -7.33 5.70 -23.50
N LYS A 404 -8.61 5.86 -23.07
CA LYS A 404 -9.63 6.61 -23.82
C LYS A 404 -9.30 8.11 -23.89
N ILE A 405 -8.70 8.68 -22.85
CA ILE A 405 -8.25 10.08 -22.89
C ILE A 405 -7.14 10.22 -23.94
N ALA A 406 -6.14 9.35 -23.96
CA ALA A 406 -5.06 9.36 -24.94
C ALA A 406 -5.61 9.21 -26.38
N GLU A 407 -6.55 8.29 -26.59
CA GLU A 407 -7.24 8.12 -27.89
C GLU A 407 -7.98 9.40 -28.30
N SER A 408 -8.67 10.07 -27.37
CA SER A 408 -9.41 11.31 -27.66
C SER A 408 -8.50 12.49 -28.07
N LEU A 409 -7.23 12.43 -27.72
CA LEU A 409 -6.18 13.40 -28.09
C LEU A 409 -5.47 13.01 -29.40
N GLY A 410 -5.92 11.95 -30.09
CA GLY A 410 -5.43 11.55 -31.41
C GLY A 410 -4.29 10.53 -31.38
N ILE A 411 -3.94 9.95 -30.25
CA ILE A 411 -2.99 8.84 -30.19
C ILE A 411 -3.68 7.58 -30.73
N SER A 412 -3.08 6.93 -31.74
CA SER A 412 -3.62 5.70 -32.31
C SER A 412 -3.73 4.60 -31.25
N LYS A 413 -4.78 3.78 -31.33
CA LYS A 413 -4.98 2.62 -30.46
C LYS A 413 -3.79 1.68 -30.45
N ASP A 414 -3.10 1.52 -31.58
CA ASP A 414 -1.90 0.68 -31.69
C ASP A 414 -0.69 1.25 -30.94
N ASN A 415 -0.76 2.51 -30.52
CA ASN A 415 0.26 3.21 -29.76
C ASN A 415 -0.11 3.41 -28.27
N ILE A 416 -1.21 2.78 -27.81
CA ILE A 416 -1.68 2.84 -26.43
C ILE A 416 -1.54 1.46 -25.81
N PHE A 417 -0.70 1.33 -24.78
CA PHE A 417 -0.37 0.07 -24.15
C PHE A 417 -0.91 0.01 -22.72
N ILE A 418 -2.00 -0.72 -22.51
CA ILE A 418 -2.46 -1.09 -21.17
C ILE A 418 -1.73 -2.38 -20.83
N LEU A 419 -0.72 -2.28 -19.97
CA LEU A 419 0.12 -3.39 -19.57
C LEU A 419 -0.44 -4.06 -18.31
N SER A 420 -0.15 -5.34 -18.14
CA SER A 420 -0.24 -6.05 -16.87
C SER A 420 1.15 -6.14 -16.23
N SER A 421 1.20 -6.31 -14.90
CA SER A 421 2.47 -6.57 -14.22
C SER A 421 3.18 -7.79 -14.83
N GLY A 422 4.47 -7.66 -15.07
CA GLY A 422 5.30 -8.66 -15.72
C GLY A 422 5.40 -8.55 -17.24
N ASP A 423 4.57 -7.77 -17.92
CA ASP A 423 4.71 -7.57 -19.36
C ASP A 423 6.01 -6.82 -19.69
N VAL A 424 6.66 -7.21 -20.77
CA VAL A 424 7.85 -6.53 -21.28
C VAL A 424 7.47 -5.71 -22.51
N LEU A 425 7.30 -4.41 -22.34
CA LEU A 425 7.08 -3.49 -23.45
C LEU A 425 8.43 -3.02 -23.98
N GLU A 426 8.77 -3.42 -25.20
CA GLU A 426 9.96 -2.96 -25.92
C GLU A 426 9.58 -1.80 -26.83
N VAL A 427 10.21 -0.63 -26.64
CA VAL A 427 9.91 0.60 -27.36
C VAL A 427 11.15 1.16 -28.08
N SER A 428 10.95 1.66 -29.29
CA SER A 428 11.94 2.37 -30.10
C SER A 428 11.29 3.47 -30.91
N GLU A 429 12.09 4.26 -31.61
CA GLU A 429 11.54 5.24 -32.55
C GLU A 429 10.73 4.61 -33.68
N GLU A 430 11.01 3.37 -34.03
CA GLU A 430 10.36 2.69 -35.16
C GLU A 430 9.09 1.96 -34.73
N GLN A 431 9.12 1.27 -33.58
CA GLN A 431 8.02 0.41 -33.13
C GLN A 431 7.95 0.29 -31.60
N ALA A 432 6.78 -0.09 -31.12
CA ALA A 432 6.58 -0.57 -29.76
C ALA A 432 5.82 -1.89 -29.78
N LYS A 433 6.22 -2.83 -28.91
CA LYS A 433 5.61 -4.16 -28.87
C LYS A 433 5.77 -4.78 -27.47
N VAL A 434 4.72 -5.41 -26.97
CA VAL A 434 4.84 -6.31 -25.82
C VAL A 434 5.52 -7.58 -26.28
N ASN A 435 6.74 -7.82 -25.77
CA ASN A 435 7.63 -8.89 -26.22
C ASN A 435 8.04 -9.79 -25.05
N GLY A 436 7.09 -10.62 -24.59
CA GLY A 436 7.31 -11.57 -23.49
C GLY A 436 6.83 -11.06 -22.13
N ARG A 437 7.12 -11.86 -21.12
CA ARG A 437 6.81 -11.60 -19.71
C ARG A 437 7.94 -12.04 -18.81
N VAL A 438 8.08 -11.36 -17.67
CA VAL A 438 8.97 -11.75 -16.57
C VAL A 438 8.16 -12.28 -15.39
N PRO A 439 8.77 -13.09 -14.50
CA PRO A 439 8.14 -13.50 -13.26
C PRO A 439 7.79 -12.27 -12.40
N VAL A 440 6.56 -12.23 -11.92
CA VAL A 440 6.05 -11.25 -10.96
C VAL A 440 5.09 -11.93 -10.01
N GLY A 441 4.87 -11.33 -8.86
CA GLY A 441 3.95 -11.86 -7.87
C GLY A 441 3.88 -10.98 -6.63
N ALA A 442 3.07 -11.43 -5.69
CA ALA A 442 2.94 -10.83 -4.37
C ALA A 442 3.70 -11.69 -3.35
N ILE A 443 4.62 -11.09 -2.64
CA ILE A 443 5.30 -11.71 -1.50
C ILE A 443 4.66 -11.18 -0.22
N LEU A 444 4.14 -12.10 0.59
CA LEU A 444 3.43 -11.78 1.82
C LEU A 444 4.42 -11.59 2.96
N VAL A 445 4.18 -10.57 3.78
CA VAL A 445 4.96 -10.29 4.99
C VAL A 445 4.06 -10.43 6.21
N ASP A 446 4.49 -11.27 7.15
CA ASP A 446 3.80 -11.57 8.40
C ASP A 446 4.82 -11.48 9.56
N GLY A 447 4.77 -10.42 10.34
CA GLY A 447 5.74 -10.14 11.38
C GLY A 447 7.17 -10.04 10.84
N LEU A 448 8.02 -10.97 11.22
CA LEU A 448 9.40 -11.05 10.74
C LEU A 448 9.57 -11.96 9.51
N GLY A 449 8.54 -12.73 9.15
CA GLY A 449 8.52 -13.63 8.01
C GLY A 449 8.29 -12.87 6.70
N VAL A 450 9.07 -13.19 5.68
CA VAL A 450 8.95 -12.61 4.34
C VAL A 450 8.90 -13.74 3.34
N GLY A 451 7.72 -13.97 2.73
CA GLY A 451 7.51 -14.99 1.71
C GLY A 451 7.40 -16.43 2.23
N ASP A 452 7.36 -16.63 3.53
CA ASP A 452 7.16 -17.94 4.19
C ASP A 452 5.68 -18.32 4.34
N VAL A 453 4.77 -17.35 4.18
CA VAL A 453 3.33 -17.58 4.14
C VAL A 453 2.88 -17.71 2.69
N GLY A 454 2.42 -18.92 2.33
CA GLY A 454 1.87 -19.21 0.99
C GLY A 454 0.36 -19.47 1.04
N ASN A 455 -0.22 -19.76 -0.12
CA ASN A 455 -1.67 -20.02 -0.29
C ASN A 455 -2.21 -21.11 0.63
N VAL A 456 -1.39 -22.10 1.00
CA VAL A 456 -1.81 -23.18 1.92
C VAL A 456 -2.07 -22.62 3.31
N VAL A 457 -1.13 -21.79 3.82
CA VAL A 457 -1.27 -21.16 5.15
C VAL A 457 -2.45 -20.20 5.19
N LEU A 458 -2.64 -19.38 4.14
CA LEU A 458 -3.79 -18.48 4.06
C LEU A 458 -5.11 -19.24 4.06
N ARG A 459 -5.22 -20.31 3.24
CA ARG A 459 -6.41 -21.16 3.22
C ARG A 459 -6.68 -21.81 4.58
N ASP A 460 -5.64 -22.27 5.27
CA ASP A 460 -5.79 -22.85 6.61
C ASP A 460 -6.24 -21.80 7.62
N ARG A 461 -5.69 -20.58 7.58
CA ARG A 461 -6.15 -19.46 8.44
C ARG A 461 -7.61 -19.09 8.16
N GLN A 462 -8.01 -19.03 6.90
CA GLN A 462 -9.38 -18.75 6.51
C GLN A 462 -10.32 -19.85 7.02
N HIS A 463 -9.98 -21.12 6.82
CA HIS A 463 -10.75 -22.26 7.29
C HIS A 463 -10.91 -22.26 8.82
N LEU A 464 -9.83 -21.96 9.55
CA LEU A 464 -9.86 -21.80 11.01
C LEU A 464 -10.74 -20.63 11.44
N ALA A 465 -10.74 -19.53 10.70
CA ALA A 465 -11.54 -18.34 11.02
C ALA A 465 -13.04 -18.55 10.75
N GLU A 466 -13.40 -19.28 9.69
CA GLU A 466 -14.79 -19.53 9.29
C GLU A 466 -15.45 -20.64 10.10
N ASP A 467 -14.80 -21.80 10.22
CA ASP A 467 -15.40 -23.02 10.76
C ASP A 467 -14.75 -23.53 12.06
N GLY A 468 -13.60 -22.97 12.45
CA GLY A 468 -12.88 -23.38 13.66
C GLY A 468 -12.14 -24.70 13.53
N ILE A 469 -11.74 -25.28 14.67
CA ILE A 469 -10.96 -26.52 14.75
C ILE A 469 -11.56 -27.52 15.74
N MET A 470 -11.47 -28.80 15.38
CA MET A 470 -11.71 -29.94 16.26
C MET A 470 -10.45 -30.80 16.34
N ILE A 471 -9.93 -31.01 17.53
CA ILE A 471 -8.75 -31.83 17.79
C ILE A 471 -9.26 -33.15 18.40
N VAL A 472 -8.83 -34.26 17.82
CA VAL A 472 -9.17 -35.60 18.33
C VAL A 472 -7.90 -36.23 18.89
N VAL A 473 -7.86 -36.47 20.18
CA VAL A 473 -6.70 -37.05 20.88
C VAL A 473 -7.00 -38.50 21.25
N MET A 474 -6.08 -39.39 20.91
CA MET A 474 -6.22 -40.81 21.22
C MET A 474 -4.84 -41.44 21.53
N SER A 475 -4.82 -42.46 22.38
CA SER A 475 -3.60 -43.21 22.72
C SER A 475 -3.75 -44.66 22.31
N LEU A 476 -2.74 -45.20 21.62
CA LEU A 476 -2.65 -46.59 21.20
C LEU A 476 -1.48 -47.28 21.89
N ASP A 477 -1.72 -48.49 22.38
CA ASP A 477 -0.62 -49.36 22.87
C ASP A 477 0.22 -49.86 21.69
N LYS A 478 1.52 -49.67 21.78
CA LYS A 478 2.46 -50.02 20.70
C LYS A 478 2.56 -51.50 20.43
N ALA A 479 2.39 -52.33 21.45
CA ALA A 479 2.58 -53.76 21.36
C ALA A 479 1.31 -54.51 20.89
N SER A 480 0.13 -54.12 21.42
CA SER A 480 -1.15 -54.70 21.07
C SER A 480 -1.87 -53.99 19.91
N GLY A 481 -1.54 -52.71 19.67
CA GLY A 481 -2.28 -51.87 18.74
C GLY A 481 -3.67 -51.45 19.23
N GLU A 482 -3.98 -51.71 20.49
CA GLU A 482 -5.29 -51.39 21.09
C GLU A 482 -5.40 -49.93 21.50
N LEU A 483 -6.63 -49.41 21.48
CA LEU A 483 -6.93 -48.05 21.97
C LEU A 483 -6.94 -48.06 23.50
N VAL A 484 -5.95 -47.37 24.11
CA VAL A 484 -5.77 -47.33 25.58
C VAL A 484 -6.55 -46.16 26.19
N ALA A 485 -6.63 -45.04 25.48
CA ALA A 485 -7.36 -43.86 25.94
C ALA A 485 -7.87 -43.01 24.77
N GLY A 486 -8.97 -42.31 24.97
CA GLY A 486 -9.67 -41.50 23.99
C GLY A 486 -10.70 -42.33 23.19
N PRO A 487 -11.20 -41.82 22.03
CA PRO A 487 -10.91 -40.52 21.46
C PRO A 487 -11.52 -39.38 22.29
N ASP A 488 -10.69 -38.41 22.69
CA ASP A 488 -11.14 -37.16 23.30
C ASP A 488 -11.22 -36.07 22.27
N ILE A 489 -12.32 -35.29 22.27
CA ILE A 489 -12.54 -34.22 21.29
C ILE A 489 -12.49 -32.85 21.96
N VAL A 490 -11.56 -32.01 21.51
CA VAL A 490 -11.44 -30.60 21.90
C VAL A 490 -11.81 -29.70 20.74
N SER A 491 -12.72 -28.76 20.97
CA SER A 491 -13.17 -27.81 19.94
C SER A 491 -12.82 -26.37 20.30
N ARG A 492 -12.42 -25.57 19.30
CA ARG A 492 -12.22 -24.12 19.39
C ARG A 492 -12.75 -23.43 18.14
N GLY A 493 -13.51 -22.34 18.35
CA GLY A 493 -14.05 -21.55 17.25
C GLY A 493 -15.16 -22.22 16.42
N PHE A 494 -15.53 -23.46 16.73
CA PHE A 494 -16.57 -24.20 16.00
C PHE A 494 -17.92 -24.14 16.71
N VAL A 495 -18.02 -24.64 17.93
CA VAL A 495 -19.24 -24.64 18.75
C VAL A 495 -18.94 -24.21 20.17
N TYR A 496 -19.97 -23.67 20.86
CA TYR A 496 -19.84 -23.38 22.28
C TYR A 496 -20.02 -24.67 23.06
N VAL A 497 -18.94 -25.20 23.59
CA VAL A 497 -18.86 -26.57 24.17
C VAL A 497 -19.92 -26.81 25.26
N LYS A 498 -20.19 -25.83 26.14
CA LYS A 498 -21.17 -25.97 27.23
C LYS A 498 -22.64 -26.15 26.78
N GLU A 499 -22.94 -25.80 25.52
CA GLU A 499 -24.28 -25.94 24.95
C GLU A 499 -24.35 -27.04 23.87
N SER A 500 -23.23 -27.75 23.67
CA SER A 500 -23.05 -28.73 22.58
C SER A 500 -22.49 -30.05 23.07
N ASP A 501 -22.68 -30.37 24.35
CA ASP A 501 -22.17 -31.61 24.96
C ASP A 501 -22.67 -32.85 24.23
N GLU A 502 -23.95 -32.87 23.81
CA GLU A 502 -24.54 -33.97 23.05
C GLU A 502 -23.88 -34.17 21.69
N LEU A 503 -23.64 -33.08 20.96
CA LEU A 503 -22.96 -33.10 19.66
C LEU A 503 -21.53 -33.64 19.77
N ILE A 504 -20.78 -33.22 20.79
CA ILE A 504 -19.40 -33.66 21.02
C ILE A 504 -19.38 -35.13 21.46
N GLU A 505 -20.30 -35.55 22.30
CA GLU A 505 -20.39 -36.94 22.78
C GLU A 505 -20.79 -37.90 21.65
N GLU A 506 -21.75 -37.52 20.79
CA GLU A 506 -22.09 -38.32 19.60
C GLU A 506 -20.91 -38.36 18.61
N ALA A 507 -20.19 -37.24 18.43
CA ALA A 507 -18.98 -37.16 17.60
C ALA A 507 -17.91 -38.13 18.13
N ARG A 508 -17.69 -38.16 19.45
CA ARG A 508 -16.75 -39.06 20.12
C ARG A 508 -17.08 -40.50 19.85
N ARG A 509 -18.35 -40.90 20.07
CA ARG A 509 -18.82 -42.29 19.79
C ARG A 509 -18.66 -42.67 18.32
N THR A 510 -18.97 -41.75 17.41
CA THR A 510 -18.84 -41.99 15.96
C THR A 510 -17.38 -42.23 15.54
N VAL A 511 -16.44 -41.53 16.16
CA VAL A 511 -14.99 -41.74 15.91
C VAL A 511 -14.53 -43.05 16.57
N ASP A 512 -14.97 -43.33 17.79
CA ASP A 512 -14.63 -44.56 18.54
C ASP A 512 -15.04 -45.81 17.77
N ASP A 513 -16.30 -45.86 17.33
CA ASP A 513 -16.86 -46.98 16.53
C ASP A 513 -16.04 -47.21 15.23
N ALA A 514 -15.64 -46.11 14.56
CA ALA A 514 -14.86 -46.19 13.32
C ALA A 514 -13.43 -46.66 13.56
N LEU A 515 -12.80 -46.22 14.66
CA LEU A 515 -11.48 -46.69 15.07
C LEU A 515 -11.49 -48.16 15.44
N GLN A 516 -12.46 -48.59 16.27
CA GLN A 516 -12.62 -49.99 16.65
C GLN A 516 -12.81 -50.89 15.43
N ALA A 517 -13.62 -50.48 14.46
CA ALA A 517 -13.80 -51.20 13.20
C ALA A 517 -12.54 -51.30 12.34
N CYS A 518 -11.58 -50.34 12.47
CA CYS A 518 -10.28 -50.43 11.83
C CYS A 518 -9.37 -51.42 12.56
N LEU A 519 -9.33 -51.37 13.89
CA LEU A 519 -8.49 -52.23 14.73
C LEU A 519 -8.94 -53.70 14.63
N ASP A 520 -10.24 -53.99 14.61
CA ASP A 520 -10.80 -55.31 14.39
C ASP A 520 -10.38 -55.95 13.04
N LYS A 521 -10.08 -55.12 12.04
CA LYS A 521 -9.54 -55.53 10.74
C LYS A 521 -8.00 -55.58 10.71
N GLY A 522 -7.33 -55.40 11.83
CA GLY A 522 -5.89 -55.41 11.96
C GLY A 522 -5.20 -54.17 11.34
N ILE A 523 -5.93 -53.06 11.16
CA ILE A 523 -5.40 -51.80 10.63
C ILE A 523 -4.85 -50.99 11.79
N THR A 524 -3.52 -50.99 11.97
CA THR A 524 -2.82 -50.26 13.03
C THR A 524 -1.94 -49.11 12.45
N ASP A 525 -1.97 -48.91 11.13
CA ASP A 525 -1.26 -47.81 10.47
C ASP A 525 -1.83 -46.44 10.87
N TRP A 526 -0.98 -45.60 11.47
CA TRP A 526 -1.38 -44.29 12.00
C TRP A 526 -1.93 -43.35 10.92
N GLY A 527 -1.37 -43.40 9.72
CA GLY A 527 -1.83 -42.58 8.60
C GLY A 527 -3.29 -42.92 8.25
N LYS A 528 -3.61 -44.23 8.23
CA LYS A 528 -4.93 -44.73 7.92
C LYS A 528 -5.94 -44.44 9.04
N LEU A 529 -5.53 -44.61 10.30
CA LEU A 529 -6.35 -44.25 11.46
C LEU A 529 -6.66 -42.75 11.50
N LYS A 530 -5.67 -41.88 11.29
CA LYS A 530 -5.88 -40.43 11.18
C LYS A 530 -6.83 -40.04 10.04
N THR A 531 -6.69 -40.64 8.87
CA THR A 531 -7.56 -40.39 7.73
C THR A 531 -8.99 -40.83 8.03
N THR A 532 -9.19 -42.05 8.57
CA THR A 532 -10.52 -42.55 8.97
C THR A 532 -11.18 -41.65 9.99
N THR A 533 -10.46 -41.23 11.05
CA THR A 533 -10.94 -40.28 12.06
C THR A 533 -11.42 -38.99 11.42
N LYS A 534 -10.58 -38.40 10.54
CA LYS A 534 -10.90 -37.16 9.85
C LYS A 534 -12.15 -37.29 8.99
N ASP A 535 -12.25 -38.34 8.16
CA ASP A 535 -13.33 -38.51 7.21
C ASP A 535 -14.66 -38.74 7.92
N VAL A 536 -14.68 -39.66 8.89
CA VAL A 536 -15.89 -40.00 9.64
C VAL A 536 -16.41 -38.82 10.48
N LEU A 537 -15.50 -38.10 11.15
CA LEU A 537 -15.88 -36.94 11.94
C LEU A 537 -16.33 -35.78 11.05
N SER A 538 -15.67 -35.55 9.91
CA SER A 538 -16.09 -34.54 8.94
C SER A 538 -17.49 -34.79 8.40
N ASP A 539 -17.80 -36.04 8.04
CA ASP A 539 -19.10 -36.42 7.54
C ASP A 539 -20.21 -36.29 8.62
N TYR A 540 -19.91 -36.68 9.85
CA TYR A 540 -20.82 -36.54 10.97
C TYR A 540 -21.15 -35.07 11.24
N VAL A 541 -20.10 -34.22 11.40
CA VAL A 541 -20.24 -32.79 11.69
C VAL A 541 -20.99 -32.08 10.57
N TRP A 542 -20.67 -32.38 9.32
CA TRP A 542 -21.38 -31.82 8.17
C TRP A 542 -22.87 -32.20 8.14
N LYS A 543 -23.19 -33.44 8.42
CA LYS A 543 -24.61 -33.89 8.50
C LYS A 543 -25.39 -33.12 9.56
N LYS A 544 -24.79 -32.91 10.73
CA LYS A 544 -25.43 -32.26 11.88
C LYS A 544 -25.48 -30.73 11.79
N THR A 545 -24.41 -30.10 11.28
CA THR A 545 -24.23 -28.63 11.39
C THR A 545 -24.12 -27.89 10.06
N LYS A 546 -23.90 -28.60 8.95
CA LYS A 546 -23.56 -28.02 7.64
C LYS A 546 -22.27 -27.16 7.65
N ARG A 547 -21.41 -27.38 8.63
CA ARG A 547 -20.11 -26.70 8.81
C ARG A 547 -18.98 -27.72 8.71
N ARG A 548 -17.76 -27.26 8.36
CA ARG A 548 -16.61 -28.13 8.12
C ARG A 548 -15.39 -27.66 8.91
N PRO A 549 -15.35 -27.80 10.23
CA PRO A 549 -14.17 -27.40 11.01
C PRO A 549 -12.93 -28.16 10.57
N MET A 550 -11.77 -27.55 10.78
CA MET A 550 -10.49 -28.24 10.59
C MET A 550 -10.40 -29.39 11.61
N ILE A 551 -10.20 -30.60 11.14
CA ILE A 551 -10.07 -31.78 12.02
C ILE A 551 -8.62 -32.20 12.09
N LEU A 552 -8.07 -32.25 13.32
CA LEU A 552 -6.68 -32.59 13.61
C LEU A 552 -6.62 -33.85 14.52
N PRO A 553 -6.45 -35.06 13.96
CA PRO A 553 -6.23 -36.27 14.75
C PRO A 553 -4.80 -36.32 15.29
N ILE A 554 -4.68 -36.53 16.62
CA ILE A 554 -3.43 -36.71 17.34
C ILE A 554 -3.41 -38.12 17.92
N ILE A 555 -2.46 -38.93 17.52
CA ILE A 555 -2.22 -40.27 18.06
C ILE A 555 -0.98 -40.20 18.93
N MET A 556 -1.07 -40.69 20.16
CA MET A 556 0.02 -40.83 21.11
C MET A 556 0.26 -42.33 21.40
N GLU A 557 1.52 -42.67 21.73
CA GLU A 557 1.92 -43.99 22.23
C GLU A 557 2.03 -43.99 23.75
#